data_105fe01117a5fa5c24a2454e436dbd09
#
_entry.id   105fe01117a5fa5c24a2454e436dbd09
#
_cell.length_a   1.000
_cell.length_b   1.000
_cell.length_c   1.000
_cell.angle_alpha   90.00
_cell.angle_beta   90.00
_cell.angle_gamma   90.00
#
_symmetry.space_group_name_H-M   'P 1'
#
loop_
_entity.id
_entity.type
_entity.pdbx_description
1 polymer ?
#
loop_
_entity_poly.entity_id
_entity_poly.type
_entity_poly.pdbx_seq_one_letter_code
_entity_poly.pdbx_strand_id
1 'polypeptide(L)'
;MKLKSISCKNFNFHKKFSKSLKENQKNILKNKTIVPAKLPISQPYWLEKPSSLGAYNVDSLQLIGRAENNPSAEFLISVEVGDATIDYRRPLIFKWNDPVKGEQNKNWIVCPKVTANIDQKVMIFSNESAQKILVTVVAHSANQKGDINIIHPQGWKVEGPTEYSLKTVDQELVLEYFISPNKNANSGVLKVQINGVDAHAMNTIVYDHITEQRWFPKSELQLVHLNLNTVPKKIGYLMGAGDLVDQHLKILKYYINQISTKDLTLKDLKNYDVVITGVRFFNVEEKAPYIANLLLKYVSQGGNLIVQYNTSYRLKTKNFYPYPLQISRDRVTQEDAQVTFLNDSHPVMNFPNKLTKNDFNNWVQERGLYFPNAWSKDYQPIFSWNDFNEEPKKGSLLIAKYGKGYYTYTGISFFRQLPAGVSGAYKLLVNIISLNND
;
A
#
# COMPACT_ATOMS: atom_id res chain seq x y z
N MET A 1 -44.28 -22.81 26.38
CA MET A 1 -43.71 -21.83 25.44
C MET A 1 -44.25 -22.14 24.05
N LYS A 2 -44.65 -21.11 23.27
CA LYS A 2 -45.27 -21.26 21.95
C LYS A 2 -44.54 -20.38 20.91
N LEU A 3 -44.13 -20.92 19.79
CA LEU A 3 -43.62 -20.14 18.66
C LEU A 3 -44.77 -19.40 17.99
N LYS A 4 -44.67 -18.07 17.88
CA LYS A 4 -45.70 -17.20 17.28
C LYS A 4 -45.37 -16.80 15.86
N SER A 5 -44.14 -16.29 15.63
CA SER A 5 -43.73 -15.89 14.29
C SER A 5 -42.21 -15.94 14.11
N ILE A 6 -41.78 -16.04 12.88
CA ILE A 6 -40.41 -15.80 12.43
C ILE A 6 -40.50 -14.84 11.25
N SER A 7 -39.73 -13.77 11.30
CA SER A 7 -39.62 -12.81 10.22
C SER A 7 -38.17 -12.41 9.94
N CYS A 8 -37.90 -12.03 8.71
CA CYS A 8 -36.66 -11.43 8.28
C CYS A 8 -36.97 -10.29 7.30
N LYS A 9 -36.78 -9.04 7.76
CA LYS A 9 -37.11 -7.86 6.96
C LYS A 9 -36.30 -7.81 5.66
N ASN A 10 -35.00 -8.16 5.74
CA ASN A 10 -34.07 -8.14 4.61
C ASN A 10 -34.50 -9.07 3.46
N PHE A 11 -35.26 -10.14 3.76
CA PHE A 11 -35.77 -11.10 2.77
C PHE A 11 -37.27 -10.96 2.49
N ASN A 12 -37.95 -9.94 3.02
CA ASN A 12 -39.40 -9.81 3.00
C ASN A 12 -40.11 -11.09 3.47
N PHE A 13 -39.51 -11.79 4.43
CA PHE A 13 -39.99 -13.03 4.96
C PHE A 13 -40.76 -12.82 6.25
N HIS A 14 -41.98 -13.33 6.33
CA HIS A 14 -42.77 -13.37 7.55
C HIS A 14 -43.63 -14.65 7.56
N LYS A 15 -43.52 -15.44 8.61
CA LYS A 15 -44.32 -16.65 8.78
C LYS A 15 -44.86 -16.73 10.20
N LYS A 16 -46.17 -16.88 10.32
CA LYS A 16 -46.86 -17.09 11.61
C LYS A 16 -46.90 -18.58 11.95
N PHE A 17 -46.86 -18.88 13.19
CA PHE A 17 -46.89 -20.22 13.76
C PHE A 17 -47.86 -20.26 14.95
N SER A 18 -48.31 -21.45 15.31
CA SER A 18 -49.02 -21.74 16.57
C SER A 18 -48.46 -23.04 17.14
N LYS A 19 -47.12 -23.12 17.24
CA LYS A 19 -46.42 -24.35 17.58
C LYS A 19 -45.95 -24.33 19.03
N SER A 20 -46.40 -25.30 19.84
CA SER A 20 -45.88 -25.53 21.18
C SER A 20 -44.44 -26.05 21.07
N LEU A 21 -43.54 -25.43 21.88
CA LEU A 21 -42.17 -25.84 21.98
C LEU A 21 -41.99 -26.58 23.28
N LYS A 22 -41.57 -27.84 23.20
CA LYS A 22 -41.28 -28.69 24.37
C LYS A 22 -39.82 -28.52 24.78
N GLU A 23 -39.55 -28.72 26.04
CA GLU A 23 -38.22 -28.68 26.58
C GLU A 23 -37.32 -29.76 25.93
N ASN A 24 -36.09 -29.39 25.65
CA ASN A 24 -35.03 -30.24 25.05
C ASN A 24 -35.45 -30.88 23.71
N GLN A 25 -36.48 -30.37 23.04
CA GLN A 25 -36.87 -30.85 21.70
C GLN A 25 -36.37 -29.94 20.58
N LYS A 26 -35.53 -30.51 19.70
CA LYS A 26 -35.06 -29.81 18.50
C LYS A 26 -36.22 -29.62 17.51
N ASN A 27 -36.48 -28.37 17.11
CA ASN A 27 -37.44 -28.01 16.11
C ASN A 27 -36.74 -27.51 14.85
N ILE A 28 -36.91 -28.20 13.72
CA ILE A 28 -36.31 -27.80 12.43
C ILE A 28 -37.45 -27.25 11.55
N LEU A 29 -37.24 -26.01 11.10
CA LEU A 29 -38.13 -25.37 10.11
C LEU A 29 -37.32 -25.15 8.84
N LYS A 30 -37.82 -25.67 7.71
CA LYS A 30 -37.17 -25.47 6.41
C LYS A 30 -37.96 -24.44 5.61
N ASN A 31 -37.25 -23.50 5.01
CA ASN A 31 -37.83 -22.52 4.10
C ASN A 31 -36.84 -22.23 2.97
N LYS A 32 -37.38 -21.91 1.78
CA LYS A 32 -36.63 -21.38 0.65
C LYS A 32 -37.08 -19.94 0.42
N THR A 33 -36.16 -19.04 0.29
CA THR A 33 -36.45 -17.64 -0.03
C THR A 33 -35.50 -17.14 -1.13
N ILE A 34 -35.97 -16.15 -1.87
CA ILE A 34 -35.13 -15.47 -2.87
C ILE A 34 -34.43 -14.29 -2.20
N VAL A 35 -33.14 -14.23 -2.36
CA VAL A 35 -32.35 -13.09 -1.88
C VAL A 35 -32.66 -11.88 -2.76
N PRO A 36 -33.11 -10.75 -2.19
CA PRO A 36 -33.38 -9.55 -2.97
C PRO A 36 -32.10 -9.01 -3.66
N ALA A 37 -32.21 -8.69 -4.94
CA ALA A 37 -31.06 -8.24 -5.75
C ALA A 37 -30.45 -6.89 -5.30
N LYS A 38 -31.17 -6.12 -4.48
CA LYS A 38 -30.75 -4.77 -4.02
C LYS A 38 -30.10 -4.76 -2.62
N LEU A 39 -29.76 -5.93 -2.06
CA LEU A 39 -29.06 -5.95 -0.79
C LEU A 39 -27.64 -5.37 -0.97
N PRO A 40 -27.19 -4.51 -0.06
CA PRO A 40 -25.83 -3.96 -0.11
C PRO A 40 -24.79 -5.08 0.08
N ILE A 41 -23.62 -4.92 -0.53
CA ILE A 41 -22.48 -5.81 -0.34
C ILE A 41 -22.07 -5.75 1.13
N SER A 42 -21.79 -6.92 1.72
CA SER A 42 -21.38 -7.04 3.10
C SER A 42 -19.87 -6.85 3.20
N GLN A 43 -19.46 -5.72 3.73
CA GLN A 43 -18.04 -5.40 3.97
C GLN A 43 -17.90 -4.52 5.20
N PRO A 44 -16.70 -4.44 5.84
CA PRO A 44 -16.52 -3.61 7.03
C PRO A 44 -16.91 -2.15 6.76
N TYR A 45 -17.73 -1.56 7.61
CA TYR A 45 -18.28 -0.21 7.42
C TYR A 45 -17.19 0.88 7.28
N TRP A 46 -16.02 0.67 7.88
CA TRP A 46 -14.87 1.58 7.77
C TRP A 46 -14.05 1.43 6.49
N LEU A 47 -14.33 0.38 5.68
CA LEU A 47 -13.68 0.11 4.39
C LEU A 47 -14.65 0.29 3.19
N GLU A 48 -15.90 0.68 3.42
CA GLU A 48 -16.89 0.92 2.35
C GLU A 48 -16.51 2.11 1.47
N LYS A 49 -15.93 3.13 2.08
CA LYS A 49 -15.48 4.34 1.39
C LYS A 49 -13.97 4.48 1.46
N PRO A 50 -13.36 5.12 0.44
CA PRO A 50 -11.96 5.48 0.52
C PRO A 50 -11.69 6.31 1.76
N SER A 51 -10.59 6.04 2.45
CA SER A 51 -10.12 6.87 3.56
C SER A 51 -9.71 8.25 3.06
N SER A 52 -9.84 9.25 3.91
CA SER A 52 -9.19 10.56 3.75
C SER A 52 -7.87 10.58 4.53
N LEU A 53 -7.13 11.69 4.45
CA LEU A 53 -5.88 11.85 5.19
C LEU A 53 -6.10 11.62 6.70
N GLY A 54 -5.51 10.53 7.20
CA GLY A 54 -5.53 10.17 8.62
C GLY A 54 -6.87 9.70 9.19
N ALA A 55 -7.93 9.51 8.38
CA ALA A 55 -9.24 9.12 8.88
C ALA A 55 -10.00 8.18 7.95
N TYR A 56 -10.81 7.29 8.53
CA TYR A 56 -11.82 6.52 7.79
C TYR A 56 -13.08 7.34 7.58
N ASN A 57 -13.70 7.22 6.41
CA ASN A 57 -14.97 7.87 6.08
C ASN A 57 -16.12 6.91 6.38
N VAL A 58 -16.90 7.21 7.42
CA VAL A 58 -18.01 6.38 7.90
C VAL A 58 -19.31 7.15 7.81
N ASP A 59 -20.37 6.56 7.22
CA ASP A 59 -21.67 7.20 7.02
C ASP A 59 -22.45 7.46 8.30
N SER A 60 -22.27 6.62 9.32
CA SER A 60 -23.00 6.73 10.58
C SER A 60 -22.05 6.69 11.77
N LEU A 61 -22.06 7.76 12.56
CA LEU A 61 -21.29 7.83 13.81
C LEU A 61 -21.67 6.71 14.79
N GLN A 62 -22.90 6.16 14.70
CA GLN A 62 -23.37 5.06 15.55
C GLN A 62 -22.66 3.74 15.26
N LEU A 63 -21.97 3.62 14.14
CA LEU A 63 -21.16 2.43 13.80
C LEU A 63 -19.77 2.50 14.43
N ILE A 64 -19.27 3.71 14.72
CA ILE A 64 -17.92 3.89 15.28
C ILE A 64 -17.83 3.22 16.65
N GLY A 65 -16.80 2.38 16.83
CA GLY A 65 -16.59 1.59 18.04
C GLY A 65 -17.26 0.22 18.04
N ARG A 66 -18.04 -0.12 17.01
CA ARG A 66 -18.51 -1.50 16.83
C ARG A 66 -17.42 -2.35 16.20
N ALA A 67 -17.28 -3.58 16.69
CA ALA A 67 -16.30 -4.53 16.14
C ALA A 67 -16.70 -5.05 14.75
N GLU A 68 -18.00 -5.09 14.46
CA GLU A 68 -18.55 -5.64 13.21
C GLU A 68 -19.79 -4.83 12.76
N ASN A 69 -20.13 -4.98 11.48
CA ASN A 69 -21.38 -4.48 10.93
C ASN A 69 -22.58 -5.16 11.55
N ASN A 70 -23.75 -4.54 11.40
CA ASN A 70 -25.00 -5.27 11.62
C ASN A 70 -25.10 -6.45 10.63
N PRO A 71 -25.70 -7.61 11.04
CA PRO A 71 -25.87 -8.74 10.15
C PRO A 71 -26.63 -8.36 8.89
N SER A 72 -26.16 -8.83 7.72
CA SER A 72 -26.82 -8.59 6.43
C SER A 72 -28.22 -9.21 6.35
N ALA A 73 -28.49 -10.21 7.18
CA ALA A 73 -29.82 -10.77 7.39
C ALA A 73 -29.98 -11.17 8.86
N GLU A 74 -31.05 -10.70 9.48
CA GLU A 74 -31.39 -10.99 10.87
C GLU A 74 -32.81 -11.50 10.96
N PHE A 75 -33.01 -12.59 11.68
CA PHE A 75 -34.34 -13.16 11.98
C PHE A 75 -34.80 -12.66 13.33
N LEU A 76 -36.07 -12.16 13.33
CA LEU A 76 -36.84 -11.90 14.53
C LEU A 76 -37.75 -13.11 14.81
N ILE A 77 -37.53 -13.74 15.95
CA ILE A 77 -38.27 -14.94 16.40
C ILE A 77 -39.11 -14.53 17.60
N SER A 78 -40.43 -14.53 17.45
CA SER A 78 -41.35 -14.18 18.51
C SER A 78 -41.89 -15.44 19.17
N VAL A 79 -41.74 -15.58 20.47
CA VAL A 79 -42.25 -16.68 21.31
C VAL A 79 -43.10 -16.14 22.44
N GLU A 80 -44.17 -16.90 22.72
CA GLU A 80 -45.10 -16.66 23.84
C GLU A 80 -44.69 -17.53 25.03
N VAL A 81 -44.53 -16.92 26.19
CA VAL A 81 -44.20 -17.57 27.44
C VAL A 81 -45.16 -17.08 28.53
N GLY A 82 -46.16 -17.89 28.93
CA GLY A 82 -47.30 -17.40 29.70
C GLY A 82 -48.04 -16.31 28.90
N ASP A 83 -48.28 -15.19 29.50
CA ASP A 83 -48.95 -14.01 28.88
C ASP A 83 -48.01 -13.06 28.17
N ALA A 84 -46.71 -13.31 28.22
CA ALA A 84 -45.67 -12.44 27.65
C ALA A 84 -45.21 -12.92 26.26
N THR A 85 -44.96 -11.97 25.34
CA THR A 85 -44.28 -12.24 24.08
C THR A 85 -42.84 -11.76 24.16
N ILE A 86 -41.92 -12.67 23.85
CA ILE A 86 -40.47 -12.37 23.87
C ILE A 86 -39.94 -12.47 22.44
N ASP A 87 -39.19 -11.44 22.02
CA ASP A 87 -38.58 -11.35 20.71
C ASP A 87 -37.09 -11.63 20.77
N TYR A 88 -36.65 -12.64 20.03
CA TYR A 88 -35.23 -13.00 19.88
C TYR A 88 -34.71 -12.59 18.50
N ARG A 89 -33.61 -11.85 18.47
CA ARG A 89 -32.91 -11.53 17.22
C ARG A 89 -31.74 -12.50 17.03
N ARG A 90 -31.66 -13.05 15.82
CA ARG A 90 -30.59 -14.01 15.46
C ARG A 90 -30.10 -13.71 14.05
N PRO A 91 -28.77 -13.52 13.86
CA PRO A 91 -28.20 -13.38 12.54
C PRO A 91 -28.35 -14.67 11.73
N LEU A 92 -28.44 -14.53 10.41
CA LEU A 92 -28.27 -15.65 9.52
C LEU A 92 -26.80 -16.03 9.47
N ILE A 93 -26.50 -17.27 9.85
CA ILE A 93 -25.15 -17.83 9.87
C ILE A 93 -25.08 -19.14 9.10
N PHE A 94 -23.91 -19.43 8.56
CA PHE A 94 -23.53 -20.77 8.13
C PHE A 94 -22.81 -21.47 9.27
N LYS A 95 -23.23 -22.69 9.59
CA LYS A 95 -22.75 -23.44 10.76
C LYS A 95 -22.29 -24.83 10.35
N TRP A 96 -21.13 -25.26 10.82
CA TRP A 96 -20.57 -26.58 10.57
C TRP A 96 -19.80 -27.07 11.80
N ASN A 97 -19.49 -28.38 11.82
CA ASN A 97 -18.59 -28.97 12.83
C ASN A 97 -17.22 -29.21 12.20
N ASP A 98 -16.20 -28.61 12.78
CA ASP A 98 -14.80 -28.87 12.45
C ASP A 98 -14.29 -30.01 13.35
N PRO A 99 -13.55 -31.01 12.82
CA PRO A 99 -13.05 -32.13 13.62
C PRO A 99 -12.10 -31.73 14.76
N VAL A 100 -11.41 -30.61 14.62
CA VAL A 100 -10.41 -30.14 15.59
C VAL A 100 -10.96 -28.99 16.44
N LYS A 101 -11.62 -28.01 15.81
CA LYS A 101 -12.10 -26.77 16.46
C LYS A 101 -13.53 -26.87 17.00
N GLY A 102 -14.23 -28.00 16.76
CA GLY A 102 -15.63 -28.19 17.14
C GLY A 102 -16.62 -27.40 16.30
N GLU A 103 -17.70 -26.91 16.92
CA GLU A 103 -18.73 -26.14 16.24
C GLU A 103 -18.18 -24.80 15.77
N GLN A 104 -18.25 -24.54 14.46
CA GLN A 104 -17.84 -23.30 13.81
C GLN A 104 -19.03 -22.62 13.17
N ASN A 105 -18.97 -21.30 13.01
CA ASN A 105 -19.96 -20.54 12.28
C ASN A 105 -19.31 -19.39 11.49
N LYS A 106 -19.99 -18.98 10.39
CA LYS A 106 -19.64 -17.78 9.62
C LYS A 106 -20.90 -16.96 9.39
N ASN A 107 -20.77 -15.65 9.44
CA ASN A 107 -21.85 -14.76 9.07
C ASN A 107 -22.22 -14.96 7.59
N TRP A 108 -23.53 -14.96 7.31
CA TRP A 108 -24.01 -14.88 5.94
C TRP A 108 -23.71 -13.49 5.40
N ILE A 109 -23.17 -13.43 4.17
CA ILE A 109 -22.76 -12.19 3.53
C ILE A 109 -23.38 -12.07 2.14
N VAL A 110 -23.53 -10.83 1.68
CA VAL A 110 -23.85 -10.46 0.30
C VAL A 110 -22.54 -10.12 -0.41
N CYS A 111 -22.24 -10.79 -1.51
CA CYS A 111 -21.06 -10.55 -2.33
C CYS A 111 -21.44 -10.37 -3.81
N PRO A 112 -20.58 -9.75 -4.64
CA PRO A 112 -20.75 -9.75 -6.09
C PRO A 112 -20.80 -11.18 -6.62
N LYS A 113 -21.54 -11.41 -7.71
CA LYS A 113 -21.60 -12.75 -8.35
C LYS A 113 -20.23 -13.19 -8.89
N VAL A 114 -19.42 -12.21 -9.31
CA VAL A 114 -18.09 -12.40 -9.85
C VAL A 114 -17.20 -11.30 -9.29
N THR A 115 -15.99 -11.66 -8.87
CA THR A 115 -14.93 -10.70 -8.49
C THR A 115 -13.75 -10.84 -9.42
N ALA A 116 -12.96 -9.78 -9.55
CA ALA A 116 -11.73 -9.75 -10.35
C ALA A 116 -10.61 -9.16 -9.50
N ASN A 117 -9.59 -9.93 -9.18
CA ASN A 117 -8.44 -9.50 -8.41
C ASN A 117 -7.25 -9.29 -9.33
N ILE A 118 -6.63 -8.09 -9.28
CA ILE A 118 -5.36 -7.82 -9.94
C ILE A 118 -4.25 -8.18 -8.97
N ASP A 119 -3.20 -8.85 -9.45
CA ASP A 119 -2.07 -9.38 -8.65
C ASP A 119 -1.19 -8.27 -8.02
N GLN A 120 -1.33 -7.04 -8.47
CA GLN A 120 -0.57 -5.88 -7.97
C GLN A 120 -1.42 -4.60 -7.92
N LYS A 121 -0.98 -3.63 -7.15
CA LYS A 121 -1.70 -2.36 -6.95
C LYS A 121 -1.09 -1.18 -7.71
N VAL A 122 0.19 -1.25 -8.02
CA VAL A 122 0.95 -0.21 -8.72
C VAL A 122 1.84 -0.87 -9.75
N MET A 123 1.88 -0.32 -10.95
CA MET A 123 2.76 -0.77 -12.03
C MET A 123 3.50 0.43 -12.61
N ILE A 124 4.82 0.33 -12.68
CA ILE A 124 5.70 1.44 -13.00
C ILE A 124 6.46 1.16 -14.29
N PHE A 125 6.41 2.12 -15.21
CA PHE A 125 7.05 2.04 -16.52
C PHE A 125 8.06 3.18 -16.67
N SER A 126 9.29 2.85 -16.99
CA SER A 126 10.36 3.80 -17.38
C SER A 126 10.60 3.82 -18.88
N ASN A 127 9.86 3.04 -19.65
CA ASN A 127 9.94 2.92 -21.10
C ASN A 127 8.65 2.29 -21.65
N GLU A 128 8.58 2.14 -22.99
CA GLU A 128 7.40 1.63 -23.70
C GLU A 128 7.28 0.10 -23.74
N SER A 129 8.16 -0.65 -23.05
CA SER A 129 8.10 -2.11 -23.05
C SER A 129 6.86 -2.63 -22.34
N ALA A 130 6.22 -3.62 -22.95
CA ALA A 130 5.05 -4.25 -22.34
C ALA A 130 5.41 -5.03 -21.06
N GLN A 131 4.57 -4.92 -20.05
CA GLN A 131 4.65 -5.70 -18.82
C GLN A 131 3.35 -6.48 -18.62
N LYS A 132 3.47 -7.63 -17.99
CA LYS A 132 2.34 -8.54 -17.75
C LYS A 132 1.68 -8.27 -16.40
N ILE A 133 0.33 -8.34 -16.37
CA ILE A 133 -0.47 -8.46 -15.14
C ILE A 133 -1.35 -9.71 -15.21
N LEU A 134 -1.71 -10.21 -14.05
CA LEU A 134 -2.67 -11.28 -13.88
C LEU A 134 -3.96 -10.73 -13.25
N VAL A 135 -5.09 -11.07 -13.89
CA VAL A 135 -6.42 -10.78 -13.36
C VAL A 135 -7.09 -12.11 -13.04
N THR A 136 -7.27 -12.39 -11.75
CA THR A 136 -7.95 -13.61 -11.28
C THR A 136 -9.44 -13.30 -11.14
N VAL A 137 -10.27 -13.93 -11.99
CA VAL A 137 -11.72 -13.84 -11.96
C VAL A 137 -12.29 -15.01 -11.17
N VAL A 138 -13.12 -14.74 -10.17
CA VAL A 138 -13.69 -15.76 -9.26
C VAL A 138 -15.21 -15.70 -9.29
N ALA A 139 -15.86 -16.86 -9.49
CA ALA A 139 -17.31 -16.99 -9.46
C ALA A 139 -17.82 -17.26 -8.03
N HIS A 140 -18.75 -16.43 -7.54
CA HIS A 140 -19.45 -16.65 -6.26
C HIS A 140 -20.87 -17.23 -6.47
N SER A 141 -21.24 -17.49 -7.71
CA SER A 141 -22.43 -18.26 -8.10
C SER A 141 -22.14 -19.06 -9.36
N ALA A 142 -22.86 -20.18 -9.55
CA ALA A 142 -22.65 -21.06 -10.70
C ALA A 142 -23.02 -20.38 -12.05
N ASN A 143 -22.44 -20.89 -13.14
CA ASN A 143 -22.74 -20.52 -14.52
C ASN A 143 -22.58 -19.02 -14.81
N GLN A 144 -21.44 -18.45 -14.42
CA GLN A 144 -21.07 -17.06 -14.72
C GLN A 144 -20.27 -16.99 -16.02
N LYS A 145 -20.71 -16.15 -16.94
CA LYS A 145 -20.05 -15.85 -18.22
C LYS A 145 -20.37 -14.43 -18.64
N GLY A 146 -19.50 -13.84 -19.43
CA GLY A 146 -19.71 -12.49 -19.96
C GLY A 146 -18.42 -11.83 -20.42
N ASP A 147 -18.53 -10.51 -20.58
CA ASP A 147 -17.44 -9.70 -21.05
C ASP A 147 -16.56 -9.21 -19.89
N ILE A 148 -15.26 -9.13 -20.12
CA ILE A 148 -14.30 -8.48 -19.25
C ILE A 148 -13.55 -7.42 -20.06
N ASN A 149 -13.57 -6.17 -19.59
CA ASN A 149 -12.93 -5.03 -20.24
C ASN A 149 -11.95 -4.36 -19.29
N ILE A 150 -10.84 -3.93 -19.84
CA ILE A 150 -9.84 -3.16 -19.11
C ILE A 150 -9.92 -1.71 -19.55
N ILE A 151 -10.38 -0.84 -18.67
CA ILE A 151 -10.43 0.61 -18.89
C ILE A 151 -9.11 1.21 -18.40
N HIS A 152 -8.47 2.00 -19.20
CA HIS A 152 -7.13 2.55 -18.92
C HIS A 152 -7.03 4.04 -19.28
N PRO A 153 -6.05 4.79 -18.72
CA PRO A 153 -5.81 6.18 -19.08
C PRO A 153 -5.35 6.34 -20.54
N GLN A 154 -5.38 7.57 -21.01
CA GLN A 154 -4.92 7.89 -22.37
C GLN A 154 -3.42 7.55 -22.57
N GLY A 155 -3.09 7.01 -23.72
CA GLY A 155 -1.73 6.66 -24.12
C GLY A 155 -1.25 5.28 -23.72
N TRP A 156 -2.13 4.47 -23.13
CA TRP A 156 -1.84 3.08 -22.80
C TRP A 156 -2.45 2.12 -23.82
N LYS A 157 -1.80 0.99 -23.99
CA LYS A 157 -2.29 -0.16 -24.76
C LYS A 157 -2.40 -1.33 -23.82
N VAL A 158 -3.54 -2.05 -23.91
CA VAL A 158 -3.80 -3.27 -23.13
C VAL A 158 -4.23 -4.36 -24.09
N GLU A 159 -3.57 -5.50 -24.02
CA GLU A 159 -3.85 -6.69 -24.82
C GLU A 159 -4.13 -7.87 -23.91
N GLY A 160 -5.21 -8.61 -24.17
CA GLY A 160 -5.61 -9.77 -23.38
C GLY A 160 -7.03 -10.23 -23.69
N PRO A 161 -7.54 -11.22 -22.94
CA PRO A 161 -8.88 -11.76 -23.12
C PRO A 161 -9.98 -10.72 -22.88
N THR A 162 -11.07 -10.84 -23.62
CA THR A 162 -12.26 -9.97 -23.50
C THR A 162 -13.50 -10.70 -22.97
N GLU A 163 -13.39 -12.01 -22.72
CA GLU A 163 -14.50 -12.83 -22.23
C GLU A 163 -14.05 -13.76 -21.11
N TYR A 164 -14.97 -14.14 -20.24
CA TYR A 164 -14.76 -15.14 -19.21
C TYR A 164 -15.92 -16.13 -19.13
N SER A 165 -15.65 -17.36 -18.68
CA SER A 165 -16.67 -18.39 -18.45
C SER A 165 -16.28 -19.28 -17.27
N LEU A 166 -17.15 -19.32 -16.25
CA LEU A 166 -16.99 -20.03 -14.99
C LEU A 166 -18.24 -20.86 -14.72
N LYS A 167 -18.11 -22.17 -14.55
CA LYS A 167 -19.24 -23.10 -14.46
C LYS A 167 -19.72 -23.32 -13.02
N THR A 168 -18.79 -23.36 -12.07
CA THR A 168 -19.07 -23.73 -10.68
C THR A 168 -18.80 -22.56 -9.73
N VAL A 169 -19.40 -22.63 -8.55
CA VAL A 169 -19.07 -21.72 -7.45
C VAL A 169 -17.62 -21.95 -7.05
N ASP A 170 -16.92 -20.88 -6.65
CA ASP A 170 -15.52 -20.82 -6.26
C ASP A 170 -14.53 -21.25 -7.36
N GLN A 171 -15.00 -21.37 -8.61
CA GLN A 171 -14.11 -21.55 -9.75
C GLN A 171 -13.34 -20.25 -10.01
N GLU A 172 -12.05 -20.40 -10.24
CA GLU A 172 -11.11 -19.32 -10.57
C GLU A 172 -10.65 -19.44 -12.02
N LEU A 173 -10.48 -18.30 -12.66
CA LEU A 173 -9.88 -18.16 -14.00
C LEU A 173 -8.84 -17.05 -13.95
N VAL A 174 -7.59 -17.39 -14.25
CA VAL A 174 -6.51 -16.41 -14.35
C VAL A 174 -6.39 -15.96 -15.79
N LEU A 175 -6.53 -14.66 -16.00
CA LEU A 175 -6.39 -14.00 -17.30
C LEU A 175 -5.12 -13.19 -17.33
N GLU A 176 -4.34 -13.34 -18.41
CA GLU A 176 -3.11 -12.60 -18.62
C GLU A 176 -3.37 -11.38 -19.51
N TYR A 177 -2.90 -10.22 -19.07
CA TYR A 177 -2.93 -8.98 -19.86
C TYR A 177 -1.53 -8.41 -19.99
N PHE A 178 -1.22 -7.86 -21.15
CA PHE A 178 -0.01 -7.12 -21.43
C PHE A 178 -0.31 -5.64 -21.55
N ILE A 179 0.39 -4.83 -20.79
CA ILE A 179 0.17 -3.38 -20.70
C ILE A 179 1.43 -2.67 -21.15
N SER A 180 1.30 -1.69 -22.03
CA SER A 180 2.41 -0.84 -22.47
C SER A 180 1.98 0.62 -22.61
N PRO A 181 2.82 1.60 -22.18
CA PRO A 181 2.59 3.01 -22.43
C PRO A 181 3.15 3.39 -23.82
N ASN A 182 2.60 4.42 -24.44
CA ASN A 182 3.32 5.19 -25.45
C ASN A 182 4.09 6.36 -24.77
N LYS A 183 4.87 7.12 -25.54
CA LYS A 183 5.68 8.25 -25.04
C LYS A 183 4.88 9.32 -24.29
N ASN A 184 3.59 9.47 -24.61
CA ASN A 184 2.71 10.50 -24.05
C ASN A 184 1.68 9.89 -23.09
N ALA A 185 1.92 8.70 -22.58
CA ALA A 185 0.99 8.04 -21.66
C ALA A 185 0.88 8.81 -20.34
N ASN A 186 -0.35 9.07 -19.93
CA ASN A 186 -0.64 9.70 -18.65
C ASN A 186 -0.67 8.65 -17.53
N SER A 187 -0.01 8.93 -16.41
CA SER A 187 -0.23 8.14 -15.19
C SER A 187 -1.68 8.24 -14.74
N GLY A 188 -2.24 7.14 -14.21
CA GLY A 188 -3.63 7.11 -13.78
C GLY A 188 -4.09 5.70 -13.42
N VAL A 189 -5.39 5.54 -13.18
CA VAL A 189 -5.97 4.30 -12.72
C VAL A 189 -6.48 3.46 -13.88
N LEU A 190 -6.01 2.22 -13.96
CA LEU A 190 -6.61 1.16 -14.77
C LEU A 190 -7.71 0.49 -13.95
N LYS A 191 -8.85 0.18 -14.58
CA LYS A 191 -10.01 -0.46 -13.96
C LYS A 191 -10.41 -1.70 -14.73
N VAL A 192 -10.82 -2.74 -14.00
CA VAL A 192 -11.46 -3.91 -14.58
C VAL A 192 -12.98 -3.71 -14.57
N GLN A 193 -13.63 -3.98 -15.70
CA GLN A 193 -15.09 -4.02 -15.79
C GLN A 193 -15.56 -5.42 -16.16
N ILE A 194 -16.63 -5.86 -15.53
CA ILE A 194 -17.34 -7.10 -15.83
C ILE A 194 -18.75 -6.75 -16.30
N ASN A 195 -19.10 -7.17 -17.52
CA ASN A 195 -20.39 -6.86 -18.15
C ASN A 195 -20.70 -5.34 -18.13
N GLY A 196 -19.68 -4.48 -18.39
CA GLY A 196 -19.81 -3.03 -18.44
C GLY A 196 -19.90 -2.32 -17.08
N VAL A 197 -19.75 -3.05 -15.96
CA VAL A 197 -19.79 -2.49 -14.60
C VAL A 197 -18.41 -2.62 -13.94
N ASP A 198 -17.95 -1.59 -13.23
CA ASP A 198 -16.68 -1.64 -12.48
C ASP A 198 -16.69 -2.85 -11.54
N ALA A 199 -15.71 -3.72 -11.73
CA ALA A 199 -15.56 -4.93 -10.94
C ALA A 199 -15.06 -4.65 -9.53
N HIS A 200 -15.39 -5.54 -8.62
CA HIS A 200 -14.79 -5.58 -7.29
C HIS A 200 -13.75 -6.69 -7.20
N ALA A 201 -12.68 -6.43 -6.49
CA ALA A 201 -11.80 -7.45 -5.96
C ALA A 201 -12.41 -8.03 -4.67
N MET A 202 -11.93 -9.18 -4.21
CA MET A 202 -12.26 -9.72 -2.90
C MET A 202 -11.00 -9.93 -2.08
N ASN A 203 -10.94 -9.26 -0.94
CA ASN A 203 -9.90 -9.45 0.07
C ASN A 203 -10.51 -10.08 1.32
N THR A 204 -9.88 -11.12 1.84
CA THR A 204 -10.31 -11.78 3.07
C THR A 204 -9.37 -11.40 4.20
N ILE A 205 -9.94 -10.92 5.31
CA ILE A 205 -9.21 -10.57 6.54
C ILE A 205 -9.51 -11.69 7.54
N VAL A 206 -8.48 -12.47 7.86
CA VAL A 206 -8.58 -13.64 8.75
C VAL A 206 -7.51 -13.52 9.84
N TYR A 207 -7.95 -13.56 11.09
CA TYR A 207 -7.10 -13.67 12.27
C TYR A 207 -7.81 -14.57 13.28
N ASP A 208 -7.07 -15.32 14.08
CA ASP A 208 -7.66 -16.29 15.02
C ASP A 208 -8.57 -15.69 16.09
N HIS A 209 -8.44 -14.40 16.38
CA HIS A 209 -9.16 -13.68 17.42
C HIS A 209 -10.33 -12.83 16.92
N ILE A 210 -10.63 -12.83 15.62
CA ILE A 210 -11.76 -12.10 15.02
C ILE A 210 -12.54 -13.00 14.06
N THR A 211 -13.81 -12.65 13.85
CA THR A 211 -14.62 -13.23 12.78
C THR A 211 -14.04 -12.87 11.42
N GLU A 212 -14.04 -13.83 10.47
CA GLU A 212 -13.61 -13.59 9.08
C GLU A 212 -14.37 -12.40 8.49
N GLN A 213 -13.64 -11.42 8.00
CA GLN A 213 -14.18 -10.24 7.30
C GLN A 213 -13.84 -10.33 5.82
N ARG A 214 -14.76 -9.90 4.95
CA ARG A 214 -14.52 -9.77 3.52
C ARG A 214 -14.68 -8.33 3.10
N TRP A 215 -13.72 -7.84 2.35
CA TRP A 215 -13.69 -6.49 1.80
C TRP A 215 -13.68 -6.57 0.27
N PHE A 216 -14.52 -5.75 -0.37
CA PHE A 216 -14.73 -5.75 -1.81
C PHE A 216 -14.33 -4.38 -2.41
N PRO A 217 -13.04 -4.02 -2.43
CA PRO A 217 -12.59 -2.81 -3.08
C PRO A 217 -12.82 -2.90 -4.59
N LYS A 218 -12.77 -1.77 -5.27
CA LYS A 218 -12.75 -1.77 -6.74
C LYS A 218 -11.51 -2.49 -7.25
N SER A 219 -11.67 -3.19 -8.38
CA SER A 219 -10.57 -3.85 -9.08
C SER A 219 -9.80 -2.81 -9.89
N GLU A 220 -8.81 -2.18 -9.27
CA GLU A 220 -8.06 -1.06 -9.79
C GLU A 220 -6.55 -1.29 -9.66
N LEU A 221 -5.80 -0.74 -10.62
CA LEU A 221 -4.33 -0.75 -10.67
C LEU A 221 -3.84 0.66 -11.01
N GLN A 222 -2.95 1.22 -10.20
CA GLN A 222 -2.29 2.48 -10.50
C GLN A 222 -1.20 2.25 -11.57
N LEU A 223 -1.36 2.85 -12.74
CA LEU A 223 -0.36 2.89 -13.80
C LEU A 223 0.47 4.17 -13.65
N VAL A 224 1.79 4.00 -13.60
CA VAL A 224 2.74 5.12 -13.51
C VAL A 224 3.69 5.09 -14.69
N HIS A 225 3.70 6.15 -15.49
CA HIS A 225 4.67 6.35 -16.54
C HIS A 225 5.70 7.39 -16.07
N LEU A 226 6.94 6.94 -15.88
CA LEU A 226 8.04 7.79 -15.43
C LEU A 226 8.69 8.46 -16.63
N ASN A 227 8.34 9.71 -16.88
CA ASN A 227 9.02 10.55 -17.89
C ASN A 227 10.12 11.35 -17.18
N LEU A 228 11.33 10.75 -17.07
CA LEU A 228 12.49 11.36 -16.44
C LEU A 228 13.79 10.97 -17.15
N ASN A 229 14.77 11.86 -17.07
CA ASN A 229 16.12 11.61 -17.55
C ASN A 229 16.96 10.93 -16.47
N THR A 230 17.76 9.94 -16.86
CA THR A 230 18.72 9.27 -15.98
C THR A 230 20.12 9.45 -16.50
N VAL A 231 21.09 9.52 -15.60
CA VAL A 231 22.53 9.47 -15.94
C VAL A 231 23.03 8.07 -15.58
N PRO A 232 23.69 7.35 -16.52
CA PRO A 232 24.21 6.03 -16.21
C PRO A 232 25.17 6.05 -15.03
N LYS A 233 24.88 5.24 -14.01
CA LYS A 233 25.71 5.08 -12.80
C LYS A 233 25.69 3.63 -12.34
N LYS A 234 26.84 3.18 -11.81
CA LYS A 234 26.93 1.91 -11.08
C LYS A 234 26.65 2.18 -9.61
N ILE A 235 25.62 1.55 -9.08
CA ILE A 235 25.15 1.78 -7.71
C ILE A 235 25.43 0.56 -6.84
N GLY A 236 26.13 0.77 -5.73
CA GLY A 236 26.27 -0.20 -4.67
C GLY A 236 25.23 0.04 -3.58
N TYR A 237 24.45 -0.97 -3.22
CA TYR A 237 23.43 -0.85 -2.19
C TYR A 237 23.79 -1.66 -0.95
N LEU A 238 23.96 -0.99 0.18
CA LEU A 238 24.19 -1.61 1.48
C LEU A 238 22.82 -1.74 2.19
N MET A 239 22.26 -2.95 2.22
CA MET A 239 20.93 -3.19 2.81
C MET A 239 20.94 -2.85 4.30
N GLY A 240 19.93 -2.11 4.75
CA GLY A 240 19.67 -1.79 6.15
C GLY A 240 18.63 -2.72 6.80
N ALA A 241 17.65 -2.14 7.47
CA ALA A 241 16.58 -2.90 8.13
C ALA A 241 15.57 -3.55 7.17
N GLY A 242 15.74 -3.35 5.87
CA GLY A 242 14.88 -3.84 4.80
C GLY A 242 14.05 -2.73 4.16
N ASP A 243 14.22 -2.57 2.84
CA ASP A 243 13.42 -1.70 1.99
C ASP A 243 13.49 -2.20 0.52
N LEU A 244 12.78 -1.55 -0.37
CA LEU A 244 12.70 -1.93 -1.79
C LEU A 244 13.32 -0.88 -2.72
N VAL A 245 14.11 0.06 -2.21
CA VAL A 245 14.66 1.18 -2.99
C VAL A 245 15.56 0.67 -4.12
N ASP A 246 16.39 -0.33 -3.85
CA ASP A 246 17.25 -0.96 -4.86
C ASP A 246 16.45 -1.59 -6.01
N GLN A 247 15.34 -2.25 -5.69
CA GLN A 247 14.46 -2.88 -6.69
C GLN A 247 13.78 -1.82 -7.57
N HIS A 248 13.30 -0.72 -6.96
CA HIS A 248 12.69 0.37 -7.70
C HIS A 248 13.67 1.16 -8.57
N LEU A 249 14.93 1.27 -8.16
CA LEU A 249 15.98 1.86 -9.00
C LEU A 249 16.33 0.96 -10.20
N LYS A 250 16.21 -0.37 -10.10
CA LYS A 250 16.36 -1.28 -11.24
C LYS A 250 15.32 -1.02 -12.36
N ILE A 251 14.12 -0.57 -12.00
CA ILE A 251 13.09 -0.17 -12.98
C ILE A 251 13.61 0.95 -13.90
N LEU A 252 14.47 1.84 -13.37
CA LEU A 252 15.12 2.91 -14.13
C LEU A 252 16.34 2.45 -14.92
N LYS A 253 16.62 1.14 -14.97
CA LYS A 253 17.74 0.51 -15.66
C LYS A 253 19.13 0.87 -15.09
N TYR A 254 19.21 1.33 -13.85
CA TYR A 254 20.49 1.44 -13.17
C TYR A 254 21.13 0.06 -12.95
N TYR A 255 22.45 0.00 -13.10
CA TYR A 255 23.22 -1.15 -12.67
C TYR A 255 23.38 -1.12 -11.15
N ILE A 256 22.66 -2.00 -10.45
CA ILE A 256 22.62 -2.02 -8.98
C ILE A 256 23.01 -3.39 -8.45
N ASN A 257 23.98 -3.40 -7.54
CA ASN A 257 24.34 -4.58 -6.77
C ASN A 257 24.12 -4.34 -5.28
N GLN A 258 23.50 -5.29 -4.59
CA GLN A 258 23.58 -5.35 -3.14
C GLN A 258 25.00 -5.76 -2.74
N ILE A 259 25.63 -4.96 -1.89
CA ILE A 259 26.99 -5.16 -1.40
C ILE A 259 26.93 -5.88 -0.06
N SER A 260 27.66 -7.00 0.07
CA SER A 260 27.85 -7.64 1.37
C SER A 260 28.79 -6.82 2.24
N THR A 261 28.45 -6.67 3.52
CA THR A 261 29.31 -6.03 4.53
C THR A 261 30.41 -6.96 5.05
N LYS A 262 30.32 -8.27 4.69
CA LYS A 262 31.33 -9.25 5.02
C LYS A 262 32.61 -8.97 4.20
N ASP A 263 33.71 -8.70 4.89
CA ASP A 263 35.04 -8.44 4.31
C ASP A 263 35.10 -7.27 3.32
N LEU A 264 34.13 -6.32 3.44
CA LEU A 264 34.06 -5.12 2.60
C LEU A 264 35.31 -4.28 2.72
N THR A 265 35.87 -3.89 1.57
CA THR A 265 37.07 -3.04 1.47
C THR A 265 36.78 -1.74 0.71
N LEU A 266 37.69 -0.79 0.82
CA LEU A 266 37.60 0.45 0.02
C LEU A 266 37.71 0.17 -1.49
N LYS A 267 38.45 -0.87 -1.89
CA LYS A 267 38.59 -1.27 -3.30
C LYS A 267 37.23 -1.72 -3.87
N ASP A 268 36.46 -2.44 -3.08
CA ASP A 268 35.13 -2.91 -3.51
C ASP A 268 34.16 -1.72 -3.71
N LEU A 269 34.19 -0.74 -2.80
CA LEU A 269 33.38 0.47 -2.90
C LEU A 269 33.73 1.31 -4.14
N LYS A 270 35.01 1.35 -4.54
CA LYS A 270 35.46 2.10 -5.74
C LYS A 270 34.95 1.55 -7.07
N ASN A 271 34.35 0.36 -7.09
CA ASN A 271 33.71 -0.19 -8.28
C ASN A 271 32.36 0.48 -8.58
N TYR A 272 31.86 1.34 -7.70
CA TYR A 272 30.59 2.03 -7.77
C TYR A 272 30.76 3.54 -7.82
N ASP A 273 29.97 4.18 -8.68
CA ASP A 273 29.90 5.66 -8.75
C ASP A 273 29.12 6.22 -7.58
N VAL A 274 28.11 5.49 -7.13
CA VAL A 274 27.22 5.84 -6.03
C VAL A 274 27.08 4.67 -5.06
N VAL A 275 27.17 4.94 -3.77
CA VAL A 275 26.82 3.98 -2.72
C VAL A 275 25.61 4.49 -1.95
N ILE A 276 24.62 3.65 -1.77
CA ILE A 276 23.41 3.97 -1.00
C ILE A 276 23.32 3.03 0.20
N THR A 277 23.15 3.58 1.39
CA THR A 277 22.80 2.77 2.56
C THR A 277 21.28 2.71 2.69
N GLY A 278 20.73 1.51 2.85
CA GLY A 278 19.33 1.28 3.11
C GLY A 278 18.87 1.88 4.44
N VAL A 279 17.56 1.93 4.64
CA VAL A 279 16.96 2.53 5.83
C VAL A 279 17.52 1.89 7.10
N ARG A 280 17.88 2.72 8.08
CA ARG A 280 18.39 2.30 9.39
C ARG A 280 19.66 1.43 9.34
N PHE A 281 20.47 1.55 8.28
CA PHE A 281 21.71 0.78 8.13
C PHE A 281 22.60 0.88 9.38
N PHE A 282 22.87 2.09 9.87
CA PHE A 282 23.72 2.33 11.05
C PHE A 282 23.05 1.97 12.39
N ASN A 283 21.79 1.56 12.38
CA ASN A 283 21.12 1.00 13.56
C ASN A 283 21.25 -0.54 13.63
N VAL A 284 21.39 -1.23 12.48
CA VAL A 284 21.31 -2.69 12.42
C VAL A 284 22.64 -3.38 12.06
N GLU A 285 23.56 -2.69 11.34
CA GLU A 285 24.84 -3.26 10.92
C GLU A 285 25.84 -3.32 12.09
N GLU A 286 26.29 -4.52 12.45
CA GLU A 286 27.20 -4.70 13.57
C GLU A 286 28.61 -4.12 13.30
N LYS A 287 29.07 -4.18 12.05
CA LYS A 287 30.36 -3.61 11.64
C LYS A 287 30.25 -2.12 11.27
N ALA A 288 29.17 -1.43 11.64
CA ALA A 288 28.92 -0.03 11.30
C ALA A 288 30.11 0.92 11.59
N PRO A 289 30.84 0.83 12.70
CA PRO A 289 31.98 1.71 12.93
C PRO A 289 33.10 1.58 11.88
N TYR A 290 33.40 0.36 11.46
CA TYR A 290 34.39 0.08 10.43
C TYR A 290 33.90 0.54 9.05
N ILE A 291 32.67 0.19 8.69
CA ILE A 291 32.07 0.52 7.40
C ILE A 291 31.92 2.03 7.24
N ALA A 292 31.53 2.75 8.28
CA ALA A 292 31.45 4.21 8.28
C ALA A 292 32.78 4.86 7.85
N ASN A 293 33.89 4.39 8.39
CA ASN A 293 35.22 4.87 8.01
C ASN A 293 35.54 4.57 6.53
N LEU A 294 35.18 3.40 6.03
CA LEU A 294 35.36 3.08 4.61
C LEU A 294 34.52 3.98 3.70
N LEU A 295 33.25 4.21 4.07
CA LEU A 295 32.34 5.06 3.32
C LEU A 295 32.82 6.52 3.28
N LEU A 296 33.30 7.07 4.39
CA LEU A 296 33.85 8.42 4.41
C LEU A 296 35.15 8.53 3.57
N LYS A 297 36.02 7.52 3.59
CA LYS A 297 37.19 7.45 2.68
C LYS A 297 36.77 7.36 1.22
N TYR A 298 35.74 6.58 0.90
CA TYR A 298 35.14 6.47 -0.45
C TYR A 298 34.70 7.85 -0.94
N VAL A 299 33.93 8.59 -0.12
CA VAL A 299 33.46 9.94 -0.48
C VAL A 299 34.62 10.89 -0.68
N SER A 300 35.59 10.91 0.25
CA SER A 300 36.73 11.83 0.14
C SER A 300 37.56 11.65 -1.15
N GLN A 301 37.50 10.45 -1.74
CA GLN A 301 38.19 10.10 -2.98
C GLN A 301 37.35 10.27 -4.25
N GLY A 302 36.14 10.81 -4.15
CA GLY A 302 35.28 11.14 -5.29
C GLY A 302 33.98 10.34 -5.41
N GLY A 303 33.65 9.45 -4.45
CA GLY A 303 32.39 8.72 -4.45
C GLY A 303 31.21 9.60 -4.04
N ASN A 304 30.01 9.25 -4.52
CA ASN A 304 28.74 9.81 -4.07
C ASN A 304 28.08 8.85 -3.07
N LEU A 305 27.91 9.25 -1.82
CA LEU A 305 27.29 8.46 -0.75
C LEU A 305 25.94 9.04 -0.38
N ILE A 306 24.90 8.21 -0.45
CA ILE A 306 23.53 8.56 -0.04
C ILE A 306 23.19 7.74 1.20
N VAL A 307 23.01 8.40 2.33
CA VAL A 307 22.60 7.78 3.59
C VAL A 307 21.14 8.05 3.82
N GLN A 308 20.32 7.00 3.75
CA GLN A 308 18.90 7.08 4.12
C GLN A 308 18.76 7.18 5.63
N TYR A 309 17.55 7.53 6.11
CA TYR A 309 17.31 7.80 7.51
C TYR A 309 17.81 6.70 8.45
N ASN A 310 18.30 7.12 9.60
CA ASN A 310 18.60 6.28 10.76
C ASN A 310 17.85 6.83 11.97
N THR A 311 17.45 5.97 12.91
CA THR A 311 16.85 6.45 14.16
C THR A 311 17.90 7.12 15.02
N SER A 312 17.52 8.14 15.81
CA SER A 312 18.41 8.86 16.71
C SER A 312 18.87 8.03 17.93
N TYR A 313 18.29 6.85 18.13
CA TYR A 313 18.60 5.92 19.22
C TYR A 313 19.10 4.58 18.68
N ARG A 314 19.84 3.82 19.49
CA ARG A 314 20.42 2.51 19.15
C ARG A 314 21.32 2.54 17.89
N LEU A 315 21.99 3.68 17.63
CA LEU A 315 23.00 3.75 16.59
C LEU A 315 24.21 2.90 17.02
N LYS A 316 24.71 2.04 16.13
CA LYS A 316 25.93 1.25 16.34
C LYS A 316 27.18 2.12 16.25
N THR A 317 27.09 3.27 15.59
CA THR A 317 28.10 4.32 15.54
C THR A 317 27.44 5.68 15.34
N LYS A 318 28.11 6.74 15.83
CA LYS A 318 27.74 8.13 15.56
C LYS A 318 28.67 8.80 14.54
N ASN A 319 29.69 8.09 14.04
CA ASN A 319 30.77 8.64 13.22
C ASN A 319 30.61 8.24 11.75
N PHE A 320 29.40 8.40 11.18
CA PHE A 320 29.13 8.05 9.78
C PHE A 320 28.87 9.26 8.89
N TYR A 321 29.07 10.46 9.40
CA TYR A 321 28.96 11.71 8.64
C TYR A 321 30.29 12.48 8.64
N PRO A 322 30.60 13.21 7.53
CA PRO A 322 31.90 13.88 7.39
C PRO A 322 32.06 15.14 8.27
N TYR A 323 30.94 15.78 8.60
CA TYR A 323 30.88 16.99 9.43
C TYR A 323 29.84 16.80 10.53
N PRO A 324 29.90 17.54 11.65
CA PRO A 324 28.95 17.42 12.73
C PRO A 324 27.51 17.49 12.26
N LEU A 325 26.69 16.51 12.67
CA LEU A 325 25.28 16.38 12.35
C LEU A 325 24.56 15.66 13.50
N GLN A 326 23.43 16.18 13.94
CA GLN A 326 22.63 15.60 15.01
C GLN A 326 21.27 15.15 14.47
N ILE A 327 21.06 13.83 14.42
CA ILE A 327 19.78 13.25 14.06
C ILE A 327 18.80 13.44 15.22
N SER A 328 17.59 13.90 14.92
CA SER A 328 16.50 14.09 15.88
C SER A 328 15.34 13.13 15.63
N ARG A 329 14.22 13.38 16.27
CA ARG A 329 12.92 12.74 15.98
C ARG A 329 12.03 13.61 15.10
N ASP A 330 12.55 14.70 14.56
CA ASP A 330 11.82 15.57 13.66
C ASP A 330 11.33 14.79 12.44
N ARG A 331 10.10 15.07 12.03
CA ARG A 331 9.43 14.43 10.92
C ARG A 331 8.37 15.35 10.35
N VAL A 332 7.86 15.00 9.17
CA VAL A 332 6.69 15.62 8.55
C VAL A 332 5.76 14.48 8.12
N THR A 333 4.63 14.38 8.79
CA THR A 333 3.68 13.27 8.65
C THR A 333 2.54 13.56 7.69
N GLN A 334 2.22 14.83 7.44
CA GLN A 334 1.19 15.22 6.48
C GLN A 334 1.68 14.97 5.05
N GLU A 335 0.92 14.18 4.32
CA GLU A 335 1.24 13.76 2.93
C GLU A 335 1.25 14.96 1.97
N ASP A 336 0.42 15.97 2.24
CA ASP A 336 0.25 17.19 1.45
C ASP A 336 1.01 18.41 2.03
N ALA A 337 1.85 18.21 3.05
CA ALA A 337 2.66 19.28 3.62
C ALA A 337 3.39 20.07 2.54
N GLN A 338 3.25 21.40 2.59
CA GLN A 338 3.84 22.29 1.59
C GLN A 338 5.37 22.28 1.67
N VAL A 339 6.02 22.23 0.51
CA VAL A 339 7.48 22.28 0.41
C VAL A 339 7.94 23.68 0.03
N THR A 340 8.94 24.18 0.77
CA THR A 340 9.71 25.38 0.41
C THR A 340 11.08 24.97 -0.06
N PHE A 341 11.48 25.45 -1.24
CA PHE A 341 12.82 25.24 -1.79
C PHE A 341 13.76 26.27 -1.15
N LEU A 342 14.82 25.80 -0.50
CA LEU A 342 15.80 26.65 0.17
C LEU A 342 16.96 27.02 -0.74
N ASN A 343 17.22 26.21 -1.77
CA ASN A 343 18.31 26.40 -2.71
C ASN A 343 17.92 25.94 -4.11
N ASP A 344 17.22 26.79 -4.85
CA ASP A 344 16.71 26.50 -6.20
C ASP A 344 17.85 26.31 -7.24
N SER A 345 19.03 26.90 -7.01
CA SER A 345 20.17 26.81 -7.89
C SER A 345 21.02 25.54 -7.69
N HIS A 346 20.78 24.80 -6.63
CA HIS A 346 21.55 23.57 -6.36
C HIS A 346 21.36 22.53 -7.50
N PRO A 347 22.43 21.83 -7.93
CA PRO A 347 22.34 20.84 -9.00
C PRO A 347 21.22 19.81 -8.77
N VAL A 348 20.99 19.37 -7.53
CA VAL A 348 19.93 18.41 -7.19
C VAL A 348 18.53 18.90 -7.55
N MET A 349 18.33 20.21 -7.70
CA MET A 349 17.03 20.79 -8.11
C MET A 349 16.84 20.83 -9.63
N ASN A 350 17.92 20.72 -10.40
CA ASN A 350 17.91 21.05 -11.82
C ASN A 350 18.46 19.97 -12.74
N PHE A 351 19.25 19.02 -12.25
CA PHE A 351 19.95 18.04 -13.07
C PHE A 351 19.84 16.61 -12.53
N PRO A 352 19.57 15.62 -13.39
CA PRO A 352 19.24 15.72 -14.82
C PRO A 352 17.77 16.12 -15.07
N ASN A 353 16.98 16.33 -14.01
CA ASN A 353 15.59 16.70 -14.06
C ASN A 353 15.34 17.97 -13.26
N LYS A 354 14.62 18.93 -13.84
CA LYS A 354 14.18 20.11 -13.10
C LYS A 354 13.04 19.72 -12.16
N LEU A 355 13.21 19.96 -10.87
CA LEU A 355 12.19 19.78 -9.85
C LEU A 355 11.29 21.01 -9.78
N THR A 356 10.01 20.75 -9.53
CA THR A 356 8.96 21.75 -9.34
C THR A 356 8.13 21.39 -8.10
N LYS A 357 7.30 22.29 -7.63
CA LYS A 357 6.39 22.00 -6.52
C LYS A 357 5.41 20.86 -6.84
N ASN A 358 5.06 20.68 -8.11
CA ASN A 358 4.17 19.59 -8.55
C ASN A 358 4.78 18.20 -8.32
N ASP A 359 6.10 18.08 -8.27
CA ASP A 359 6.80 16.81 -7.97
C ASP A 359 6.60 16.35 -6.51
N PHE A 360 6.03 17.21 -5.66
CA PHE A 360 5.70 16.92 -4.28
C PHE A 360 4.20 16.66 -4.06
N ASN A 361 3.40 16.58 -5.11
CA ASN A 361 2.00 16.17 -5.03
C ASN A 361 1.86 14.64 -4.97
N ASN A 362 0.77 14.17 -4.37
CA ASN A 362 0.41 12.75 -4.27
C ASN A 362 1.46 11.86 -3.56
N TRP A 363 2.24 12.44 -2.66
CA TRP A 363 3.07 11.68 -1.76
C TRP A 363 2.19 10.92 -0.78
N VAL A 364 2.67 9.77 -0.27
CA VAL A 364 1.88 8.87 0.57
C VAL A 364 2.47 8.75 1.97
N GLN A 365 1.61 8.61 2.96
CA GLN A 365 1.87 8.36 4.38
C GLN A 365 2.60 9.51 5.08
N GLU A 366 3.83 9.84 4.68
CA GLU A 366 4.66 10.89 5.31
C GLU A 366 5.70 11.43 4.34
N ARG A 367 6.12 12.67 4.53
CA ARG A 367 7.24 13.27 3.78
C ARG A 367 8.58 12.64 4.17
N GLY A 368 8.75 12.40 5.45
CA GLY A 368 9.96 11.82 5.98
C GLY A 368 10.07 11.91 7.51
N LEU A 369 11.15 11.34 8.04
CA LEU A 369 11.31 11.09 9.46
C LEU A 369 12.80 11.12 9.88
N TYR A 370 13.03 11.32 11.18
CA TYR A 370 14.37 11.40 11.77
C TYR A 370 15.26 12.43 11.08
N PHE A 371 14.71 13.61 10.84
CA PHE A 371 15.49 14.72 10.28
C PHE A 371 16.54 15.20 11.28
N PRO A 372 17.75 15.52 10.84
CA PRO A 372 18.66 16.30 11.65
C PRO A 372 18.05 17.65 12.03
N ASN A 373 18.29 18.07 13.28
CA ASN A 373 17.88 19.38 13.79
C ASN A 373 19.08 20.33 14.07
N ALA A 374 20.31 19.80 13.99
CA ALA A 374 21.52 20.58 14.04
C ALA A 374 22.56 19.96 13.10
N TRP A 375 23.31 20.82 12.39
CA TRP A 375 24.37 20.41 11.46
C TRP A 375 25.39 21.51 11.23
N SER A 376 26.59 21.13 10.74
CA SER A 376 27.62 22.04 10.31
C SER A 376 27.20 22.89 9.11
N LYS A 377 27.72 24.11 8.99
CA LYS A 377 27.53 24.99 7.82
C LYS A 377 27.98 24.37 6.49
N ASP A 378 28.79 23.32 6.55
CA ASP A 378 29.23 22.58 5.34
C ASP A 378 28.10 21.79 4.67
N TYR A 379 26.98 21.55 5.36
CA TYR A 379 25.77 20.97 4.77
C TYR A 379 24.88 22.06 4.17
N GLN A 380 24.37 21.78 2.99
CA GLN A 380 23.35 22.58 2.32
C GLN A 380 21.98 21.94 2.51
N PRO A 381 21.05 22.55 3.26
CA PRO A 381 19.67 22.11 3.34
C PRO A 381 18.95 22.49 2.04
N ILE A 382 18.20 21.53 1.48
CA ILE A 382 17.53 21.71 0.17
C ILE A 382 16.08 22.12 0.34
N PHE A 383 15.39 21.54 1.31
CA PHE A 383 13.95 21.74 1.54
C PHE A 383 13.64 22.20 2.95
N SER A 384 12.51 22.94 3.06
CA SER A 384 11.84 23.20 4.32
C SER A 384 10.37 22.83 4.18
N TRP A 385 9.84 22.10 5.14
CA TRP A 385 8.44 21.71 5.25
C TRP A 385 8.06 21.38 6.70
N ASN A 386 6.76 21.38 6.98
CA ASN A 386 6.23 21.16 8.33
C ASN A 386 4.82 20.59 8.26
N ASP A 387 4.42 19.93 9.31
CA ASP A 387 3.02 19.62 9.58
C ASP A 387 2.27 20.89 9.99
N PHE A 388 0.94 20.89 9.86
CA PHE A 388 0.12 22.04 10.19
C PHE A 388 0.35 22.49 11.64
N ASN A 389 0.55 23.78 11.86
CA ASN A 389 0.87 24.38 13.16
C ASN A 389 2.22 23.94 13.79
N GLU A 390 3.12 23.37 13.01
CA GLU A 390 4.48 23.09 13.47
C GLU A 390 5.52 24.02 12.86
N GLU A 391 6.67 24.14 13.52
CA GLU A 391 7.82 24.87 13.01
C GLU A 391 8.46 24.16 11.79
N PRO A 392 8.93 24.93 10.79
CA PRO A 392 9.54 24.41 9.59
C PRO A 392 10.79 23.55 9.86
N LYS A 393 10.80 22.33 9.38
CA LYS A 393 11.92 21.38 9.44
C LYS A 393 12.78 21.49 8.17
N LYS A 394 14.07 21.74 8.32
CA LYS A 394 15.00 21.98 7.19
C LYS A 394 15.99 20.84 6.96
N GLY A 395 16.02 19.84 7.84
CA GLY A 395 17.01 18.75 7.82
C GLY A 395 16.63 17.52 6.98
N SER A 396 15.54 17.56 6.20
CA SER A 396 15.04 16.40 5.46
C SER A 396 15.99 15.89 4.36
N LEU A 397 16.72 16.81 3.73
CA LEU A 397 17.74 16.54 2.73
C LEU A 397 18.91 17.50 2.95
N LEU A 398 20.05 16.96 3.38
CA LEU A 398 21.29 17.67 3.63
C LEU A 398 22.39 17.12 2.72
N ILE A 399 23.02 17.99 1.94
CA ILE A 399 24.07 17.64 0.99
C ILE A 399 25.34 18.37 1.37
N ALA A 400 26.46 17.66 1.42
CA ALA A 400 27.78 18.24 1.67
C ALA A 400 28.82 17.74 0.68
N LYS A 401 29.73 18.61 0.25
CA LYS A 401 30.93 18.20 -0.47
C LYS A 401 31.97 17.75 0.57
N TYR A 402 32.59 16.60 0.36
CA TYR A 402 33.62 16.08 1.24
C TYR A 402 34.80 15.53 0.43
N GLY A 403 35.94 16.16 0.52
CA GLY A 403 37.04 15.87 -0.40
C GLY A 403 36.62 16.09 -1.86
N LYS A 404 36.71 15.04 -2.67
CA LYS A 404 36.34 15.08 -4.09
C LYS A 404 34.89 14.61 -4.38
N GLY A 405 34.17 14.09 -3.38
CA GLY A 405 32.85 13.49 -3.55
C GLY A 405 31.74 14.24 -2.82
N TYR A 406 30.56 13.63 -2.83
CA TYR A 406 29.37 14.14 -2.18
C TYR A 406 28.86 13.18 -1.11
N TYR A 407 28.43 13.74 -0.01
CA TYR A 407 27.74 13.05 1.07
C TYR A 407 26.33 13.63 1.17
N THR A 408 25.33 12.75 1.09
CA THR A 408 23.93 13.11 1.27
C THR A 408 23.35 12.36 2.45
N TYR A 409 22.77 13.08 3.42
CA TYR A 409 21.86 12.50 4.41
C TYR A 409 20.44 12.85 4.02
N THR A 410 19.55 11.85 3.98
CA THR A 410 18.13 12.07 3.71
C THR A 410 17.25 11.35 4.70
N GLY A 411 16.35 12.11 5.33
CA GLY A 411 15.23 11.59 6.11
C GLY A 411 13.97 11.40 5.28
N ILE A 412 14.00 11.71 3.98
CA ILE A 412 12.85 11.55 3.06
C ILE A 412 12.48 10.08 2.94
N SER A 413 11.18 9.78 2.99
CA SER A 413 10.68 8.40 3.00
C SER A 413 10.62 7.78 1.60
N PHE A 414 11.75 7.74 0.87
CA PHE A 414 11.84 7.09 -0.46
C PHE A 414 11.34 5.66 -0.44
N PHE A 415 11.58 4.92 0.63
CA PHE A 415 11.14 3.54 0.81
C PHE A 415 9.60 3.35 0.81
N ARG A 416 8.84 4.45 0.98
CA ARG A 416 7.37 4.49 0.85
C ARG A 416 6.95 5.03 -0.51
N GLN A 417 7.61 6.10 -0.95
CA GLN A 417 7.22 6.83 -2.15
C GLN A 417 7.49 6.03 -3.44
N LEU A 418 8.63 5.33 -3.51
CA LEU A 418 8.98 4.58 -4.70
C LEU A 418 8.02 3.39 -4.96
N PRO A 419 7.69 2.53 -3.97
CA PRO A 419 6.69 1.48 -4.15
C PRO A 419 5.29 2.00 -4.50
N ALA A 420 4.94 3.19 -4.04
CA ALA A 420 3.68 3.85 -4.37
C ALA A 420 3.68 4.51 -5.77
N GLY A 421 4.81 4.51 -6.48
CA GLY A 421 4.92 5.09 -7.81
C GLY A 421 4.93 6.61 -7.84
N VAL A 422 5.34 7.28 -6.77
CA VAL A 422 5.40 8.74 -6.69
C VAL A 422 6.52 9.26 -7.60
N SER A 423 6.17 9.72 -8.80
CA SER A 423 7.13 10.10 -9.85
C SER A 423 8.09 11.21 -9.42
N GLY A 424 7.63 12.18 -8.61
CA GLY A 424 8.49 13.25 -8.08
C GLY A 424 9.57 12.73 -7.12
N ALA A 425 9.29 11.68 -6.35
CA ALA A 425 10.28 11.04 -5.50
C ALA A 425 11.36 10.31 -6.32
N TYR A 426 10.96 9.64 -7.41
CA TYR A 426 11.90 9.06 -8.38
C TYR A 426 12.80 10.14 -8.99
N LYS A 427 12.21 11.24 -9.42
CA LYS A 427 12.93 12.37 -10.01
C LYS A 427 13.96 12.95 -9.04
N LEU A 428 13.57 13.18 -7.79
CA LEU A 428 14.47 13.67 -6.75
C LEU A 428 15.61 12.69 -6.46
N LEU A 429 15.33 11.40 -6.30
CA LEU A 429 16.36 10.41 -6.01
C LEU A 429 17.35 10.26 -7.19
N VAL A 430 16.86 10.31 -8.44
CA VAL A 430 17.69 10.33 -9.64
C VAL A 430 18.63 11.53 -9.63
N ASN A 431 18.15 12.71 -9.26
CA ASN A 431 18.98 13.91 -9.17
C ASN A 431 20.06 13.78 -8.09
N ILE A 432 19.73 13.19 -6.93
CA ILE A 432 20.73 12.92 -5.87
C ILE A 432 21.79 11.92 -6.35
N ILE A 433 21.38 10.86 -7.06
CA ILE A 433 22.28 9.88 -7.66
C ILE A 433 23.21 10.52 -8.70
N SER A 434 22.73 11.55 -9.40
CA SER A 434 23.45 12.23 -10.47
C SER A 434 24.42 13.32 -9.98
N LEU A 435 24.54 13.56 -8.68
CA LEU A 435 25.58 14.44 -8.16
C LEU A 435 26.98 13.90 -8.51
N ASN A 436 27.95 14.78 -8.65
CA ASN A 436 29.32 14.44 -9.08
C ASN A 436 29.43 14.02 -10.57
N ASN A 437 28.76 14.76 -11.44
CA ASN A 437 28.85 14.62 -12.90
C ASN A 437 29.64 15.76 -13.55
N ASP A 438 30.45 16.46 -12.74
CA ASP A 438 31.32 17.55 -13.25
C ASP A 438 32.61 17.00 -13.86
#